data_94ee6dd6c45197636d5d1fca7de8fe16
#
_entry.id   94ee6dd6c45197636d5d1fca7de8fe16
#
_cell.length_a   1.000
_cell.length_b   1.000
_cell.length_c   1.000
_cell.angle_alpha   90.00
_cell.angle_beta   90.00
_cell.angle_gamma   90.00
#
_symmetry.space_group_name_H-M   'P 1'
#
loop_
_entity.id
_entity.type
_entity.pdbx_description
1 polymer ?
#
loop_
_entity_poly.entity_id
_entity_poly.type
_entity_poly.pdbx_seq_one_letter_code
_entity_poly.pdbx_strand_id
1 'polypeptide(L)'
;MAESGDSQQEIARPILALTMGDPCGVGPEIVAVSATRAETLASCRPIVVGSPEILREAAALWRVATQVVAFDSMDEAVRQASSDDPTVRPSSERILCVRTGPPFAEDSIRTGVLPAGKIDARGGDAAFCSVCTAAQAAIDGLVAGLVTAPLHKEAFHLAGHLYPGHTELLAQRCGVADFAMMLYLGHDETVRAPHGLAVVHVTLHTAMRNVVREMTQSAICEKTALVDHFMRRMGCERPRIALCAFNCHNGEGGLFGDEEQTTIRPAVERCVTQGLDATGPLSVDTIFVHARDGLYDAVVAMYHDQGHIALKLIGMHRAVNITLGLPIIRTSVAHGTAFDLAWRGPASGVRISSMLEAIRCATKLARTK
;
A
#
# COMPACT_ATOMS: atom_id res chain seq x y z
N MET A 1 -39.09 -19.78 -26.59
CA MET A 1 -37.89 -18.89 -26.49
C MET A 1 -37.92 -18.32 -25.10
N ALA A 2 -37.11 -18.88 -24.21
CA ALA A 2 -36.95 -18.40 -22.85
C ALA A 2 -35.68 -17.55 -22.84
N GLU A 3 -35.85 -16.26 -22.55
CA GLU A 3 -34.73 -15.33 -22.31
C GLU A 3 -34.05 -15.76 -21.02
N SER A 4 -32.84 -16.27 -21.12
CA SER A 4 -31.91 -16.47 -20.00
C SER A 4 -31.44 -15.09 -19.52
N GLY A 5 -32.10 -14.55 -18.52
CA GLY A 5 -31.67 -13.39 -17.79
C GLY A 5 -30.35 -13.73 -17.09
N ASP A 6 -29.25 -13.22 -17.64
CA ASP A 6 -27.94 -13.23 -17.04
C ASP A 6 -27.97 -12.21 -15.88
N SER A 7 -28.39 -12.69 -14.70
CA SER A 7 -28.29 -11.93 -13.46
C SER A 7 -26.82 -11.90 -13.05
N GLN A 8 -26.04 -10.95 -13.60
CA GLN A 8 -24.77 -10.54 -13.02
C GLN A 8 -25.06 -10.10 -11.59
N GLN A 9 -24.78 -10.96 -10.61
CA GLN A 9 -24.77 -10.57 -9.22
C GLN A 9 -23.83 -9.36 -9.10
N GLU A 10 -24.41 -8.19 -8.81
CA GLU A 10 -23.66 -6.96 -8.56
C GLU A 10 -22.76 -7.24 -7.36
N ILE A 11 -21.47 -7.52 -7.64
CA ILE A 11 -20.48 -7.81 -6.60
C ILE A 11 -20.44 -6.58 -5.70
N ALA A 12 -20.89 -6.73 -4.45
CA ALA A 12 -20.98 -5.65 -3.50
C ALA A 12 -19.62 -4.91 -3.38
N ARG A 13 -19.65 -3.60 -3.59
CA ARG A 13 -18.45 -2.77 -3.51
C ARG A 13 -17.93 -2.74 -2.07
N PRO A 14 -16.68 -3.19 -1.79
CA PRO A 14 -16.15 -3.21 -0.45
C PRO A 14 -16.03 -1.79 0.12
N ILE A 15 -16.22 -1.65 1.44
CA ILE A 15 -15.93 -0.41 2.16
C ILE A 15 -14.44 -0.42 2.50
N LEU A 16 -13.72 0.64 2.11
CA LEU A 16 -12.31 0.83 2.41
C LEU A 16 -12.08 2.09 3.24
N ALA A 17 -11.26 1.98 4.28
CA ALA A 17 -10.81 3.14 5.05
C ALA A 17 -9.57 3.76 4.39
N LEU A 18 -9.66 5.05 4.03
CA LEU A 18 -8.56 5.83 3.47
C LEU A 18 -8.00 6.75 4.56
N THR A 19 -6.80 6.48 5.09
CA THR A 19 -6.21 7.38 6.08
C THR A 19 -5.65 8.64 5.42
N MET A 20 -5.86 9.79 6.05
CA MET A 20 -5.40 11.08 5.52
C MET A 20 -3.87 11.23 5.55
N GLY A 21 -3.17 10.48 6.43
CA GLY A 21 -1.73 10.61 6.65
C GLY A 21 -1.35 11.88 7.39
N ASP A 22 -0.11 12.35 7.20
CA ASP A 22 0.37 13.60 7.79
C ASP A 22 -0.28 14.80 7.11
N PRO A 23 -1.09 15.62 7.83
CA PRO A 23 -1.77 16.78 7.27
C PRO A 23 -0.83 17.88 6.77
N CYS A 24 0.42 17.93 7.22
CA CYS A 24 1.43 18.87 6.70
C CYS A 24 1.99 18.47 5.32
N GLY A 25 1.77 17.20 4.88
CA GLY A 25 2.24 16.65 3.61
C GLY A 25 1.16 16.64 2.52
N VAL A 26 1.43 15.89 1.44
CA VAL A 26 0.51 15.73 0.29
C VAL A 26 -0.66 14.77 0.57
N GLY A 27 -0.65 14.10 1.72
CA GLY A 27 -1.66 13.10 2.09
C GLY A 27 -3.10 13.57 1.91
N PRO A 28 -3.53 14.68 2.56
CA PRO A 28 -4.88 15.20 2.43
C PRO A 28 -5.29 15.50 0.99
N GLU A 29 -4.37 16.07 0.20
CA GLU A 29 -4.60 16.44 -1.19
C GLU A 29 -4.89 15.21 -2.06
N ILE A 30 -4.01 14.18 -1.99
CA ILE A 30 -4.18 12.96 -2.80
C ILE A 30 -5.41 12.15 -2.37
N VAL A 31 -5.76 12.16 -1.08
CA VAL A 31 -6.95 11.48 -0.55
C VAL A 31 -8.23 12.17 -1.00
N ALA A 32 -8.33 13.50 -0.85
CA ALA A 32 -9.52 14.27 -1.27
C ALA A 32 -9.86 14.05 -2.75
N VAL A 33 -8.83 14.09 -3.61
CA VAL A 33 -9.02 13.87 -5.05
C VAL A 33 -9.35 12.41 -5.36
N SER A 34 -8.62 11.46 -4.77
CA SER A 34 -8.81 10.04 -5.10
C SER A 34 -10.14 9.48 -4.60
N ALA A 35 -10.63 9.94 -3.43
CA ALA A 35 -11.90 9.48 -2.87
C ALA A 35 -13.12 9.82 -3.74
N THR A 36 -13.04 10.89 -4.56
CA THR A 36 -14.14 11.39 -5.41
C THR A 36 -14.04 10.93 -6.87
N ARG A 37 -12.96 10.22 -7.25
CA ARG A 37 -12.80 9.73 -8.62
C ARG A 37 -13.81 8.66 -8.98
N ALA A 38 -14.34 8.75 -10.21
CA ALA A 38 -15.33 7.81 -10.73
C ALA A 38 -14.83 6.34 -10.65
N GLU A 39 -13.57 6.10 -10.95
CA GLU A 39 -12.94 4.76 -10.85
C GLU A 39 -12.89 4.23 -9.42
N THR A 40 -12.63 5.08 -8.41
CA THR A 40 -12.70 4.72 -6.99
C THR A 40 -14.12 4.35 -6.59
N LEU A 41 -15.08 5.22 -6.91
CA LEU A 41 -16.49 5.06 -6.56
C LEU A 41 -17.15 3.87 -7.27
N ALA A 42 -16.68 3.53 -8.47
CA ALA A 42 -17.11 2.32 -9.18
C ALA A 42 -16.56 1.04 -8.53
N SER A 43 -15.39 1.11 -7.90
CA SER A 43 -14.69 -0.06 -7.36
C SER A 43 -14.99 -0.34 -5.89
N CYS A 44 -15.11 0.69 -5.05
CA CYS A 44 -15.32 0.58 -3.60
C CYS A 44 -16.20 1.71 -3.05
N ARG A 45 -16.51 1.65 -1.77
CA ARG A 45 -17.17 2.71 -0.98
C ARG A 45 -16.13 3.29 -0.01
N PRO A 46 -15.45 4.40 -0.34
CA PRO A 46 -14.38 4.95 0.48
C PRO A 46 -14.92 5.71 1.69
N ILE A 47 -14.30 5.51 2.87
CA ILE A 47 -14.46 6.34 4.06
C ILE A 47 -13.08 6.92 4.38
N VAL A 48 -12.98 8.24 4.45
CA VAL A 48 -11.74 8.90 4.87
C VAL A 48 -11.63 8.91 6.39
N VAL A 49 -10.43 8.70 6.92
CA VAL A 49 -10.14 8.73 8.36
C VAL A 49 -9.11 9.82 8.62
N GLY A 50 -9.49 10.87 9.34
CA GLY A 50 -8.64 12.04 9.61
C GLY A 50 -9.42 13.27 10.05
N SER A 51 -8.90 14.48 9.79
CA SER A 51 -9.59 15.75 10.09
C SER A 51 -10.48 16.18 8.93
N PRO A 52 -11.80 16.34 9.16
CA PRO A 52 -12.71 16.89 8.16
C PRO A 52 -12.34 18.31 7.73
N GLU A 53 -11.81 19.14 8.64
CA GLU A 53 -11.40 20.53 8.40
C GLU A 53 -10.25 20.57 7.38
N ILE A 54 -9.19 19.82 7.63
CA ILE A 54 -8.04 19.71 6.73
C ILE A 54 -8.45 19.12 5.37
N LEU A 55 -9.36 18.15 5.38
CA LEU A 55 -9.84 17.54 4.13
C LEU A 55 -10.65 18.53 3.29
N ARG A 56 -11.43 19.43 3.92
CA ARG A 56 -12.14 20.53 3.22
C ARG A 56 -11.16 21.51 2.58
N GLU A 57 -10.09 21.89 3.30
CA GLU A 57 -9.04 22.76 2.74
C GLU A 57 -8.38 22.10 1.52
N ALA A 58 -8.04 20.80 1.60
CA ALA A 58 -7.44 20.06 0.50
C ALA A 58 -8.38 19.97 -0.72
N ALA A 59 -9.67 19.67 -0.49
CA ALA A 59 -10.66 19.60 -1.56
C ALA A 59 -10.83 20.97 -2.24
N ALA A 60 -10.89 22.05 -1.47
CA ALA A 60 -11.00 23.42 -2.00
C ALA A 60 -9.76 23.80 -2.82
N LEU A 61 -8.55 23.49 -2.35
CA LEU A 61 -7.29 23.75 -3.04
C LEU A 61 -7.23 23.04 -4.42
N TRP A 62 -7.73 21.82 -4.48
CA TRP A 62 -7.79 21.04 -5.73
C TRP A 62 -9.06 21.28 -6.56
N ARG A 63 -9.93 22.24 -6.12
CA ARG A 63 -11.21 22.58 -6.78
C ARG A 63 -12.10 21.35 -6.97
N VAL A 64 -12.10 20.44 -6.01
CA VAL A 64 -13.02 19.31 -5.97
C VAL A 64 -14.33 19.79 -5.40
N ALA A 65 -15.39 19.79 -6.22
CA ALA A 65 -16.73 20.20 -5.80
C ALA A 65 -17.38 19.08 -4.97
N THR A 66 -17.03 19.00 -3.68
CA THR A 66 -17.49 17.93 -2.78
C THR A 66 -17.82 18.48 -1.38
N GLN A 67 -18.81 17.89 -0.74
CA GLN A 67 -19.13 18.09 0.66
C GLN A 67 -18.39 17.04 1.52
N VAL A 68 -17.66 17.45 2.53
CA VAL A 68 -17.09 16.57 3.54
C VAL A 68 -18.07 16.44 4.70
N VAL A 69 -18.67 15.25 4.84
CA VAL A 69 -19.58 14.89 5.93
C VAL A 69 -18.80 14.23 7.05
N ALA A 70 -18.78 14.87 8.22
CA ALA A 70 -18.01 14.41 9.37
C ALA A 70 -18.83 13.43 10.24
N PHE A 71 -18.16 12.40 10.76
CA PHE A 71 -18.68 11.43 11.71
C PHE A 71 -17.72 11.30 12.88
N ASP A 72 -18.25 11.10 14.08
CA ASP A 72 -17.46 10.87 15.27
C ASP A 72 -17.23 9.36 15.56
N SER A 73 -17.89 8.48 14.78
CA SER A 73 -17.68 7.03 14.87
C SER A 73 -17.57 6.36 13.51
N MET A 74 -16.79 5.27 13.45
CA MET A 74 -16.65 4.45 12.24
C MET A 74 -17.96 3.72 11.92
N ASP A 75 -18.69 3.24 12.93
CA ASP A 75 -19.97 2.53 12.75
C ASP A 75 -21.00 3.39 12.03
N GLU A 76 -21.09 4.67 12.38
CA GLU A 76 -22.02 5.59 11.72
C GLU A 76 -21.62 5.84 10.27
N ALA A 77 -20.33 6.08 10.00
CA ALA A 77 -19.83 6.26 8.65
C ALA A 77 -20.03 4.98 7.79
N VAL A 78 -19.84 3.80 8.37
CA VAL A 78 -20.07 2.51 7.69
C VAL A 78 -21.56 2.32 7.39
N ARG A 79 -22.48 2.64 8.31
CA ARG A 79 -23.92 2.61 8.02
C ARG A 79 -24.28 3.50 6.84
N GLN A 80 -23.76 4.72 6.80
CA GLN A 80 -23.95 5.64 5.67
C GLN A 80 -23.35 5.10 4.37
N ALA A 81 -22.11 4.61 4.41
CA ALA A 81 -21.45 4.02 3.26
C ALA A 81 -22.17 2.78 2.73
N SER A 82 -22.83 2.00 3.60
CA SER A 82 -23.59 0.80 3.25
C SER A 82 -24.97 1.10 2.67
N SER A 83 -25.48 2.32 2.82
CA SER A 83 -26.80 2.71 2.34
C SER A 83 -26.95 2.57 0.82
N ASP A 84 -28.12 2.15 0.38
CA ASP A 84 -28.50 2.18 -1.03
C ASP A 84 -28.97 3.57 -1.50
N ASP A 85 -29.27 4.46 -0.54
CA ASP A 85 -29.63 5.85 -0.83
C ASP A 85 -28.40 6.62 -1.38
N PRO A 86 -28.45 7.04 -2.67
CA PRO A 86 -27.34 7.76 -3.30
C PRO A 86 -27.07 9.13 -2.65
N THR A 87 -28.03 9.67 -1.91
CA THR A 87 -27.89 11.01 -1.29
C THR A 87 -27.03 10.99 -0.02
N VAL A 88 -26.82 9.82 0.59
CA VAL A 88 -26.05 9.69 1.85
C VAL A 88 -24.72 8.93 1.68
N ARG A 89 -24.62 8.04 0.70
CA ARG A 89 -23.39 7.25 0.45
C ARG A 89 -22.26 8.10 -0.17
N PRO A 90 -21.00 7.59 -0.20
CA PRO A 90 -19.90 8.26 -0.88
C PRO A 90 -20.20 8.49 -2.36
N SER A 91 -19.89 9.69 -2.87
CA SER A 91 -20.07 10.08 -4.28
C SER A 91 -19.00 11.10 -4.70
N SER A 92 -19.02 11.53 -5.96
CA SER A 92 -18.16 12.64 -6.42
C SER A 92 -18.41 13.94 -5.66
N GLU A 93 -19.64 14.13 -5.15
CA GLU A 93 -20.06 15.32 -4.42
C GLU A 93 -20.07 15.12 -2.90
N ARG A 94 -19.67 13.93 -2.40
CA ARG A 94 -19.75 13.61 -0.98
C ARG A 94 -18.60 12.70 -0.54
N ILE A 95 -17.79 13.19 0.39
CA ILE A 95 -16.78 12.41 1.11
C ILE A 95 -17.29 12.16 2.54
N LEU A 96 -17.34 10.90 2.96
CA LEU A 96 -17.58 10.53 4.35
C LEU A 96 -16.24 10.56 5.09
N CYS A 97 -16.15 11.28 6.19
CA CYS A 97 -14.92 11.45 6.95
C CYS A 97 -15.15 11.15 8.44
N VAL A 98 -14.43 10.15 8.97
CA VAL A 98 -14.39 9.87 10.42
C VAL A 98 -13.33 10.75 11.04
N ARG A 99 -13.76 11.60 11.99
CA ARG A 99 -12.88 12.51 12.73
C ARG A 99 -11.92 11.75 13.62
N THR A 100 -10.63 12.04 13.51
CA THR A 100 -9.59 11.46 14.37
C THR A 100 -8.44 12.46 14.59
N GLY A 101 -7.67 12.22 15.65
CA GLY A 101 -6.50 13.02 15.98
C GLY A 101 -6.83 14.34 16.68
N PRO A 102 -5.84 15.24 16.79
CA PRO A 102 -6.03 16.54 17.41
C PRO A 102 -7.04 17.37 16.64
N PRO A 103 -7.83 18.22 17.33
CA PRO A 103 -8.76 19.12 16.67
C PRO A 103 -8.02 20.21 15.89
N PHE A 104 -8.37 20.38 14.63
CA PHE A 104 -7.91 21.48 13.81
C PHE A 104 -9.06 22.44 13.52
N ALA A 105 -8.76 23.75 13.48
CA ALA A 105 -9.73 24.72 13.03
C ALA A 105 -9.83 24.73 11.49
N GLU A 106 -10.91 25.26 10.95
CA GLU A 106 -11.00 25.52 9.51
C GLU A 106 -9.85 26.45 9.08
N ASP A 107 -9.36 26.25 7.87
CA ASP A 107 -8.26 27.03 7.30
C ASP A 107 -6.91 26.95 8.07
N SER A 108 -6.70 25.90 8.87
CA SER A 108 -5.47 25.76 9.69
C SER A 108 -4.19 25.76 8.87
N ILE A 109 -4.20 25.17 7.68
CA ILE A 109 -3.07 25.19 6.75
C ILE A 109 -2.95 26.56 6.08
N ARG A 110 -4.05 27.09 5.55
CA ARG A 110 -4.06 28.37 4.85
C ARG A 110 -3.62 29.55 5.72
N THR A 111 -3.96 29.52 7.00
CA THR A 111 -3.56 30.55 7.98
C THR A 111 -2.17 30.31 8.58
N GLY A 112 -1.54 29.17 8.28
CA GLY A 112 -0.22 28.79 8.82
C GLY A 112 -0.24 28.33 10.28
N VAL A 113 -1.42 28.08 10.87
CA VAL A 113 -1.55 27.49 12.21
C VAL A 113 -0.95 26.10 12.23
N LEU A 114 -1.21 25.32 11.14
CA LEU A 114 -0.51 24.05 10.88
C LEU A 114 0.40 24.26 9.66
N PRO A 115 1.73 24.05 9.80
CA PRO A 115 2.67 24.48 8.77
C PRO A 115 2.71 23.50 7.57
N ALA A 116 2.28 23.96 6.41
CA ALA A 116 2.38 23.20 5.18
C ALA A 116 3.85 22.88 4.83
N GLY A 117 4.12 21.63 4.45
CA GLY A 117 5.46 21.21 3.99
C GLY A 117 6.53 21.21 5.07
N LYS A 118 6.17 21.15 6.36
CA LYS A 118 7.11 21.12 7.48
C LYS A 118 6.74 20.04 8.49
N ILE A 119 7.74 19.60 9.22
CA ILE A 119 7.57 18.62 10.30
C ILE A 119 6.87 19.32 11.48
N ASP A 120 5.77 18.73 11.95
CA ASP A 120 5.02 19.19 13.12
C ASP A 120 4.49 18.00 13.90
N ALA A 121 4.63 18.00 15.23
CA ALA A 121 4.16 16.91 16.08
C ALA A 121 2.65 16.66 15.96
N ARG A 122 1.84 17.70 15.76
CA ARG A 122 0.38 17.58 15.56
C ARG A 122 0.06 16.83 14.28
N GLY A 123 0.90 17.02 13.21
CA GLY A 123 0.79 16.25 11.97
C GLY A 123 1.09 14.77 12.18
N GLY A 124 2.14 14.49 12.97
CA GLY A 124 2.49 13.13 13.37
C GLY A 124 1.38 12.44 14.18
N ASP A 125 0.81 13.13 15.16
CA ASP A 125 -0.28 12.61 16.00
C ASP A 125 -1.56 12.37 15.17
N ALA A 126 -1.93 13.28 14.30
CA ALA A 126 -3.08 13.10 13.39
C ALA A 126 -2.91 11.87 12.48
N ALA A 127 -1.72 11.67 11.93
CA ALA A 127 -1.41 10.50 11.12
C ALA A 127 -1.48 9.21 11.93
N PHE A 128 -0.95 9.20 13.17
CA PHE A 128 -1.03 8.06 14.08
C PHE A 128 -2.48 7.69 14.39
N CYS A 129 -3.28 8.65 14.84
CA CYS A 129 -4.68 8.43 15.20
C CYS A 129 -5.49 7.89 14.00
N SER A 130 -5.29 8.45 12.80
CA SER A 130 -6.00 7.99 11.61
C SER A 130 -5.67 6.55 11.24
N VAL A 131 -4.39 6.16 11.31
CA VAL A 131 -3.96 4.79 11.04
C VAL A 131 -4.51 3.83 12.10
N CYS A 132 -4.46 4.21 13.39
CA CYS A 132 -4.97 3.38 14.49
C CYS A 132 -6.46 3.13 14.37
N THR A 133 -7.26 4.15 14.07
CA THR A 133 -8.72 4.03 13.88
C THR A 133 -9.06 3.16 12.69
N ALA A 134 -8.41 3.39 11.54
CA ALA A 134 -8.64 2.60 10.34
C ALA A 134 -8.22 1.12 10.52
N ALA A 135 -7.10 0.88 11.20
CA ALA A 135 -6.63 -0.48 11.50
C ALA A 135 -7.60 -1.23 12.43
N GLN A 136 -8.09 -0.56 13.48
CA GLN A 136 -9.07 -1.16 14.39
C GLN A 136 -10.35 -1.53 13.64
N ALA A 137 -10.87 -0.61 12.81
CA ALA A 137 -12.05 -0.87 12.00
C ALA A 137 -11.86 -2.07 11.04
N ALA A 138 -10.65 -2.28 10.50
CA ALA A 138 -10.34 -3.42 9.66
C ALA A 138 -10.21 -4.73 10.49
N ILE A 139 -9.64 -4.67 11.68
CA ILE A 139 -9.55 -5.80 12.62
C ILE A 139 -10.95 -6.23 13.05
N ASP A 140 -11.82 -5.28 13.36
CA ASP A 140 -13.21 -5.52 13.80
C ASP A 140 -14.13 -5.94 12.61
N GLY A 141 -13.62 -5.94 11.38
CA GLY A 141 -14.37 -6.31 10.19
C GLY A 141 -15.39 -5.27 9.71
N LEU A 142 -15.37 -4.05 10.27
CA LEU A 142 -16.24 -2.94 9.87
C LEU A 142 -15.91 -2.45 8.45
N VAL A 143 -14.63 -2.50 8.07
CA VAL A 143 -14.15 -2.20 6.73
C VAL A 143 -13.38 -3.38 6.16
N ALA A 144 -13.36 -3.54 4.84
CA ALA A 144 -12.68 -4.65 4.18
C ALA A 144 -11.15 -4.53 4.20
N GLY A 145 -10.63 -3.32 4.42
CA GLY A 145 -9.20 -3.03 4.49
C GLY A 145 -8.93 -1.54 4.59
N LEU A 146 -7.64 -1.18 4.69
CA LEU A 146 -7.22 0.21 4.75
C LEU A 146 -6.21 0.55 3.66
N VAL A 147 -6.29 1.78 3.17
CA VAL A 147 -5.34 2.39 2.24
C VAL A 147 -4.70 3.59 2.93
N THR A 148 -3.39 3.58 3.11
CA THR A 148 -2.73 4.61 3.92
C THR A 148 -2.04 5.65 3.03
N ALA A 149 -2.35 6.94 3.27
CA ALA A 149 -1.57 8.06 2.77
C ALA A 149 -0.26 8.21 3.58
N PRO A 150 0.73 8.99 3.08
CA PRO A 150 2.05 9.03 3.70
C PRO A 150 2.04 9.66 5.08
N LEU A 151 2.92 9.17 5.97
CA LEU A 151 3.26 9.79 7.24
C LEU A 151 4.73 10.21 7.26
N HIS A 152 5.08 11.13 8.19
CA HIS A 152 6.46 11.53 8.45
C HIS A 152 6.97 10.90 9.75
N LYS A 153 8.06 10.11 9.68
CA LYS A 153 8.58 9.37 10.84
C LYS A 153 9.04 10.28 11.97
N GLU A 154 9.71 11.37 11.65
CA GLU A 154 10.17 12.34 12.65
C GLU A 154 8.98 13.05 13.31
N ALA A 155 7.92 13.41 12.55
CA ALA A 155 6.69 13.95 13.12
C ALA A 155 6.03 12.96 14.10
N PHE A 156 6.03 11.66 13.76
CA PHE A 156 5.59 10.59 14.68
C PHE A 156 6.37 10.60 15.98
N HIS A 157 7.70 10.62 15.89
CA HIS A 157 8.58 10.62 17.08
C HIS A 157 8.40 11.88 17.90
N LEU A 158 8.26 13.06 17.29
CA LEU A 158 7.98 14.32 17.99
C LEU A 158 6.62 14.30 18.71
N ALA A 159 5.66 13.55 18.18
CA ALA A 159 4.36 13.32 18.81
C ALA A 159 4.41 12.24 19.93
N GLY A 160 5.55 11.62 20.17
CA GLY A 160 5.72 10.56 21.18
C GLY A 160 5.44 9.15 20.68
N HIS A 161 5.18 8.96 19.39
CA HIS A 161 4.90 7.64 18.79
C HIS A 161 6.19 7.03 18.23
N LEU A 162 6.84 6.15 19.00
CA LEU A 162 8.16 5.58 18.69
C LEU A 162 8.08 4.36 17.76
N TYR A 163 7.46 4.54 16.59
CA TYR A 163 7.40 3.50 15.55
C TYR A 163 8.26 3.89 14.35
N PRO A 164 8.98 2.92 13.74
CA PRO A 164 9.73 3.15 12.50
C PRO A 164 8.86 3.55 11.30
N GLY A 165 7.58 3.17 11.33
CA GLY A 165 6.61 3.49 10.28
C GLY A 165 5.27 2.79 10.44
N HIS A 166 4.45 2.82 9.38
CA HIS A 166 3.13 2.17 9.36
C HIS A 166 3.19 0.67 9.61
N THR A 167 4.18 -0.01 9.03
CA THR A 167 4.25 -1.46 8.99
C THR A 167 4.42 -2.05 10.38
N GLU A 168 5.34 -1.51 11.15
CA GLU A 168 5.63 -1.94 12.51
C GLU A 168 4.48 -1.60 13.47
N LEU A 169 3.86 -0.42 13.30
CA LEU A 169 2.66 -0.03 14.05
C LEU A 169 1.51 -1.03 13.80
N LEU A 170 1.25 -1.35 12.54
CA LEU A 170 0.16 -2.24 12.15
C LEU A 170 0.43 -3.69 12.57
N ALA A 171 1.66 -4.17 12.43
CA ALA A 171 2.06 -5.50 12.89
C ALA A 171 1.84 -5.66 14.40
N GLN A 172 2.26 -4.68 15.20
CA GLN A 172 2.02 -4.69 16.65
C GLN A 172 0.52 -4.68 16.99
N ARG A 173 -0.29 -3.85 16.32
CA ARG A 173 -1.72 -3.79 16.54
C ARG A 173 -2.45 -5.08 16.17
N CYS A 174 -1.96 -5.76 15.15
CA CYS A 174 -2.49 -7.05 14.70
C CYS A 174 -1.94 -8.23 15.52
N GLY A 175 -0.96 -8.03 16.41
CA GLY A 175 -0.31 -9.10 17.16
C GLY A 175 0.53 -10.03 16.28
N VAL A 176 1.10 -9.51 15.17
CA VAL A 176 1.85 -10.29 14.18
C VAL A 176 3.34 -9.96 14.29
N ALA A 177 4.16 -11.00 14.38
CA ALA A 177 5.63 -10.87 14.36
C ALA A 177 6.20 -11.00 12.93
N ASP A 178 5.61 -11.88 12.11
CA ASP A 178 6.09 -12.20 10.78
C ASP A 178 5.29 -11.45 9.71
N PHE A 179 5.93 -10.45 9.14
CA PHE A 179 5.37 -9.66 8.06
C PHE A 179 6.42 -9.37 6.98
N ALA A 180 5.97 -8.96 5.81
CA ALA A 180 6.86 -8.53 4.74
C ALA A 180 6.36 -7.25 4.09
N MET A 181 7.29 -6.38 3.70
CA MET A 181 7.01 -5.26 2.81
C MET A 181 7.21 -5.74 1.37
N MET A 182 6.24 -5.45 0.56
CA MET A 182 6.23 -5.76 -0.85
C MET A 182 5.86 -4.51 -1.66
N LEU A 183 6.49 -4.33 -2.81
CA LEU A 183 6.05 -3.38 -3.82
C LEU A 183 5.32 -4.12 -4.94
N TYR A 184 4.27 -3.50 -5.46
CA TYR A 184 3.46 -4.06 -6.54
C TYR A 184 3.21 -3.02 -7.63
N LEU A 185 3.30 -3.46 -8.88
CA LEU A 185 2.87 -2.72 -10.07
C LEU A 185 1.77 -3.51 -10.77
N GLY A 186 0.62 -2.90 -10.99
CA GLY A 186 -0.43 -3.49 -11.81
C GLY A 186 -0.01 -3.66 -13.28
N HIS A 187 -0.70 -4.57 -13.97
CA HIS A 187 -0.53 -4.78 -15.41
C HIS A 187 -0.81 -3.49 -16.21
N ASP A 188 0.05 -3.20 -17.18
CA ASP A 188 -0.13 -2.15 -18.19
C ASP A 188 0.80 -2.39 -19.40
N GLU A 189 1.01 -1.36 -20.22
CA GLU A 189 1.92 -1.41 -21.38
C GLU A 189 3.37 -1.69 -20.99
N THR A 190 3.79 -1.29 -19.79
CA THR A 190 5.15 -1.51 -19.28
C THR A 190 5.28 -2.85 -18.57
N VAL A 191 4.36 -3.18 -17.66
CA VAL A 191 4.33 -4.44 -16.91
C VAL A 191 3.40 -5.41 -17.62
N ARG A 192 3.97 -6.38 -18.35
CA ARG A 192 3.22 -7.29 -19.22
C ARG A 192 2.66 -8.53 -18.52
N ALA A 193 3.09 -8.81 -17.28
CA ALA A 193 2.50 -9.89 -16.49
C ALA A 193 1.00 -9.62 -16.27
N PRO A 194 0.06 -10.53 -16.60
CA PRO A 194 -1.39 -10.26 -16.61
C PRO A 194 -1.95 -9.87 -15.25
N HIS A 195 -1.31 -10.34 -14.17
CA HIS A 195 -1.72 -10.04 -12.79
C HIS A 195 -0.84 -8.99 -12.13
N GLY A 196 0.02 -8.28 -12.91
CA GLY A 196 0.99 -7.32 -12.42
C GLY A 196 2.28 -7.98 -11.95
N LEU A 197 3.20 -7.17 -11.43
CA LEU A 197 4.50 -7.59 -10.91
C LEU A 197 4.62 -7.26 -9.43
N ALA A 198 4.85 -8.29 -8.61
CA ALA A 198 5.13 -8.16 -7.18
C ALA A 198 6.63 -8.29 -6.91
N VAL A 199 7.17 -7.44 -6.01
CA VAL A 199 8.56 -7.55 -5.55
C VAL A 199 8.58 -7.53 -4.03
N VAL A 200 8.87 -8.67 -3.42
CA VAL A 200 9.00 -8.84 -1.97
C VAL A 200 10.48 -8.86 -1.56
N HIS A 201 10.77 -8.41 -0.35
CA HIS A 201 12.15 -8.30 0.15
C HIS A 201 12.37 -9.26 1.32
N VAL A 202 13.47 -10.00 1.28
CA VAL A 202 13.88 -10.89 2.39
C VAL A 202 14.36 -10.07 3.58
N THR A 203 15.24 -9.09 3.33
CA THR A 203 15.71 -8.13 4.32
C THR A 203 15.33 -6.70 3.92
N LEU A 204 15.02 -5.85 4.89
CA LEU A 204 14.52 -4.49 4.63
C LEU A 204 15.44 -3.43 5.26
N HIS A 205 15.00 -2.81 6.35
CA HIS A 205 15.63 -1.66 6.98
C HIS A 205 16.78 -2.11 7.90
N THR A 206 17.80 -2.70 7.31
CA THR A 206 19.01 -3.17 8.03
C THR A 206 20.28 -2.64 7.35
N ALA A 207 21.38 -2.61 8.10
CA ALA A 207 22.67 -2.23 7.51
C ALA A 207 23.15 -3.34 6.55
N MET A 208 23.75 -2.97 5.40
CA MET A 208 24.22 -3.92 4.40
C MET A 208 25.09 -5.04 4.98
N ARG A 209 25.94 -4.75 5.99
CA ARG A 209 26.77 -5.76 6.68
C ARG A 209 25.96 -6.83 7.42
N ASN A 210 24.68 -6.61 7.68
CA ASN A 210 23.81 -7.56 8.38
C ASN A 210 23.00 -8.43 7.42
N VAL A 211 22.88 -8.02 6.14
CA VAL A 211 22.03 -8.68 5.14
C VAL A 211 22.35 -10.18 5.04
N VAL A 212 23.62 -10.56 4.92
CA VAL A 212 24.03 -11.96 4.81
C VAL A 212 23.56 -12.80 6.01
N ARG A 213 23.66 -12.24 7.21
CA ARG A 213 23.22 -12.92 8.43
C ARG A 213 21.69 -13.09 8.51
N GLU A 214 20.95 -12.08 8.05
CA GLU A 214 19.49 -12.05 8.11
C GLU A 214 18.84 -12.79 6.93
N MET A 215 19.56 -12.97 5.82
CA MET A 215 19.15 -13.72 4.64
C MET A 215 19.29 -15.24 4.88
N THR A 216 18.37 -15.80 5.68
CA THR A 216 18.34 -17.23 5.97
C THR A 216 17.44 -17.99 5.00
N GLN A 217 17.64 -19.31 4.86
CA GLN A 217 16.76 -20.16 4.05
C GLN A 217 15.30 -20.05 4.50
N SER A 218 15.03 -19.97 5.82
CA SER A 218 13.67 -19.80 6.35
C SER A 218 13.07 -18.49 5.92
N ALA A 219 13.80 -17.37 6.08
CA ALA A 219 13.33 -16.05 5.67
C ALA A 219 13.00 -15.98 4.17
N ILE A 220 13.84 -16.58 3.31
CA ILE A 220 13.60 -16.65 1.87
C ILE A 220 12.31 -17.43 1.58
N CYS A 221 12.13 -18.62 2.17
CA CYS A 221 10.94 -19.45 1.97
C CYS A 221 9.67 -18.75 2.47
N GLU A 222 9.71 -18.11 3.64
CA GLU A 222 8.58 -17.36 4.20
C GLU A 222 8.13 -16.22 3.27
N LYS A 223 9.08 -15.42 2.77
CA LYS A 223 8.75 -14.30 1.87
C LYS A 223 8.25 -14.80 0.51
N THR A 224 8.79 -15.93 0.02
CA THR A 224 8.32 -16.61 -1.20
C THR A 224 6.88 -17.11 -1.04
N ALA A 225 6.53 -17.72 0.08
CA ALA A 225 5.17 -18.18 0.37
C ALA A 225 4.18 -16.99 0.51
N LEU A 226 4.60 -15.90 1.16
CA LEU A 226 3.77 -14.71 1.30
C LEU A 226 3.44 -14.06 -0.05
N VAL A 227 4.42 -13.97 -0.96
CA VAL A 227 4.17 -13.39 -2.29
C VAL A 227 3.35 -14.32 -3.18
N ASP A 228 3.53 -15.65 -3.09
CA ASP A 228 2.67 -16.62 -3.77
C ASP A 228 1.20 -16.44 -3.35
N HIS A 229 0.96 -16.42 -2.03
CA HIS A 229 -0.40 -16.22 -1.50
C HIS A 229 -1.02 -14.91 -2.00
N PHE A 230 -0.25 -13.82 -1.99
CA PHE A 230 -0.71 -12.53 -2.52
C PHE A 230 -1.07 -12.62 -4.00
N MET A 231 -0.20 -13.19 -4.83
CA MET A 231 -0.44 -13.28 -6.28
C MET A 231 -1.64 -14.16 -6.60
N ARG A 232 -1.87 -15.23 -5.82
CA ARG A 232 -3.11 -16.04 -5.95
C ARG A 232 -4.35 -15.22 -5.64
N ARG A 233 -4.33 -14.42 -4.59
CA ARG A 233 -5.41 -13.47 -4.29
C ARG A 233 -5.57 -12.39 -5.37
N MET A 234 -4.51 -12.06 -6.09
CA MET A 234 -4.58 -11.19 -7.27
C MET A 234 -5.06 -11.92 -8.54
N GLY A 235 -5.52 -13.17 -8.42
CA GLY A 235 -6.10 -13.96 -9.49
C GLY A 235 -5.10 -14.75 -10.34
N CYS A 236 -3.84 -14.83 -9.91
CA CYS A 236 -2.83 -15.67 -10.56
C CYS A 236 -2.90 -17.09 -9.96
N GLU A 237 -3.44 -18.06 -10.67
CA GLU A 237 -3.63 -19.43 -10.14
C GLU A 237 -2.31 -20.12 -9.79
N ARG A 238 -1.28 -19.87 -10.59
CA ARG A 238 0.06 -20.45 -10.40
C ARG A 238 1.13 -19.38 -10.61
N PRO A 239 1.46 -18.60 -9.57
CA PRO A 239 2.46 -17.54 -9.65
C PRO A 239 3.86 -18.09 -9.98
N ARG A 240 4.48 -17.56 -11.02
CA ARG A 240 5.88 -17.86 -11.38
C ARG A 240 6.77 -16.91 -10.60
N ILE A 241 7.53 -17.44 -9.65
CA ILE A 241 8.29 -16.65 -8.68
C ILE A 241 9.78 -16.79 -8.97
N ALA A 242 10.42 -15.66 -9.25
CA ALA A 242 11.85 -15.59 -9.48
C ALA A 242 12.58 -15.14 -8.21
N LEU A 243 13.63 -15.86 -7.80
CA LEU A 243 14.47 -15.50 -6.65
C LEU A 243 15.78 -14.89 -7.14
N CYS A 244 16.09 -13.67 -6.67
CA CYS A 244 17.32 -12.99 -6.99
C CYS A 244 18.54 -13.73 -6.44
N ALA A 245 19.65 -13.71 -7.18
CA ALA A 245 20.96 -13.93 -6.61
C ALA A 245 21.33 -12.79 -5.64
N PHE A 246 22.24 -13.04 -4.73
CA PHE A 246 22.81 -12.03 -3.84
C PHE A 246 24.05 -11.39 -4.46
N ASN A 247 24.96 -12.22 -4.96
CA ASN A 247 26.21 -11.79 -5.57
C ASN A 247 26.05 -11.52 -7.07
N CYS A 248 26.94 -10.70 -7.63
CA CYS A 248 26.97 -10.43 -9.06
C CYS A 248 27.15 -11.72 -9.88
N HIS A 249 26.53 -11.77 -11.06
CA HIS A 249 26.58 -12.93 -11.97
C HIS A 249 26.23 -14.26 -11.28
N ASN A 250 25.31 -14.22 -10.31
CA ASN A 250 24.87 -15.42 -9.57
C ASN A 250 26.03 -16.16 -8.88
N GLY A 251 27.00 -15.39 -8.34
CA GLY A 251 28.18 -15.89 -7.64
C GLY A 251 29.24 -16.53 -8.52
N GLU A 252 29.01 -16.68 -9.85
CA GLU A 252 29.93 -17.31 -10.84
C GLU A 252 30.51 -18.65 -10.32
N GLY A 253 29.64 -19.54 -9.83
CA GLY A 253 30.04 -20.82 -9.28
C GLY A 253 30.83 -20.77 -7.96
N GLY A 254 30.75 -19.65 -7.22
CA GLY A 254 31.45 -19.42 -5.95
C GLY A 254 32.67 -18.52 -6.06
N LEU A 255 32.94 -17.96 -7.25
CA LEU A 255 34.06 -17.04 -7.45
C LEU A 255 33.86 -15.71 -6.73
N PHE A 256 32.62 -15.23 -6.61
CA PHE A 256 32.24 -13.95 -6.01
C PHE A 256 31.43 -14.07 -4.72
N GLY A 257 31.47 -15.23 -4.07
CA GLY A 257 30.71 -15.58 -2.88
C GLY A 257 29.97 -16.89 -3.06
N ASP A 258 29.56 -17.50 -1.98
CA ASP A 258 28.94 -18.83 -1.96
C ASP A 258 27.50 -18.84 -1.45
N GLU A 259 26.92 -17.65 -1.16
CA GLU A 259 25.55 -17.51 -0.63
C GLU A 259 24.49 -18.10 -1.56
N GLU A 260 24.72 -18.07 -2.87
CA GLU A 260 23.86 -18.72 -3.86
C GLU A 260 23.80 -20.23 -3.66
N GLN A 261 24.95 -20.84 -3.34
CA GLN A 261 25.07 -22.30 -3.20
C GLN A 261 24.64 -22.76 -1.80
N THR A 262 25.03 -22.01 -0.77
CA THR A 262 24.88 -22.41 0.65
C THR A 262 23.53 -22.00 1.23
N THR A 263 22.89 -20.95 0.70
CA THR A 263 21.67 -20.37 1.27
C THR A 263 20.52 -20.30 0.27
N ILE A 264 20.71 -19.64 -0.91
CA ILE A 264 19.59 -19.33 -1.79
C ILE A 264 19.10 -20.55 -2.55
N ARG A 265 19.98 -21.33 -3.16
CA ARG A 265 19.62 -22.57 -3.90
C ARG A 265 18.89 -23.58 -3.01
N PRO A 266 19.37 -23.91 -1.80
CA PRO A 266 18.62 -24.78 -0.89
C PRO A 266 17.24 -24.23 -0.51
N ALA A 267 17.11 -22.89 -0.38
CA ALA A 267 15.80 -22.27 -0.14
C ALA A 267 14.87 -22.43 -1.34
N VAL A 268 15.36 -22.23 -2.58
CA VAL A 268 14.57 -22.47 -3.80
C VAL A 268 14.10 -23.91 -3.88
N GLU A 269 14.99 -24.88 -3.67
CA GLU A 269 14.65 -26.32 -3.66
C GLU A 269 13.57 -26.64 -2.63
N ARG A 270 13.68 -26.06 -1.43
CA ARG A 270 12.66 -26.18 -0.39
C ARG A 270 11.32 -25.58 -0.81
N CYS A 271 11.30 -24.38 -1.43
CA CYS A 271 10.09 -23.76 -1.97
C CYS A 271 9.41 -24.65 -3.01
N VAL A 272 10.19 -25.20 -3.94
CA VAL A 272 9.68 -26.14 -4.96
C VAL A 272 9.08 -27.40 -4.32
N THR A 273 9.76 -27.98 -3.33
CA THR A 273 9.25 -29.14 -2.58
C THR A 273 7.92 -28.82 -1.85
N GLN A 274 7.71 -27.57 -1.45
CA GLN A 274 6.45 -27.08 -0.87
C GLN A 274 5.37 -26.78 -1.91
N GLY A 275 5.63 -27.01 -3.20
CA GLY A 275 4.67 -26.82 -4.29
C GLY A 275 4.62 -25.41 -4.88
N LEU A 276 5.56 -24.53 -4.54
CA LEU A 276 5.68 -23.21 -5.13
C LEU A 276 6.39 -23.29 -6.49
N ASP A 277 5.95 -22.49 -7.46
CA ASP A 277 6.61 -22.37 -8.77
C ASP A 277 7.76 -21.35 -8.67
N ALA A 278 8.83 -21.77 -8.01
CA ALA A 278 9.98 -20.94 -7.67
C ALA A 278 11.19 -21.31 -8.54
N THR A 279 11.85 -20.30 -9.10
CA THR A 279 13.04 -20.43 -9.94
C THR A 279 14.14 -19.49 -9.44
N GLY A 280 15.35 -20.00 -9.27
CA GLY A 280 16.51 -19.19 -8.83
C GLY A 280 17.65 -20.06 -8.27
N PRO A 281 18.70 -19.40 -7.75
CA PRO A 281 18.98 -17.96 -7.85
C PRO A 281 19.20 -17.49 -9.30
N LEU A 282 18.70 -16.29 -9.65
CA LEU A 282 18.82 -15.70 -10.97
C LEU A 282 19.58 -14.37 -10.91
N SER A 283 20.36 -14.07 -11.96
CA SER A 283 21.18 -12.87 -12.03
C SER A 283 20.31 -11.59 -12.00
N VAL A 284 20.63 -10.65 -11.09
CA VAL A 284 19.78 -9.49 -10.78
C VAL A 284 19.73 -8.47 -11.90
N ASP A 285 20.80 -8.36 -12.69
CA ASP A 285 20.91 -7.44 -13.82
C ASP A 285 19.93 -7.76 -14.96
N THR A 286 19.37 -8.98 -15.01
CA THR A 286 18.44 -9.43 -16.06
C THR A 286 17.04 -9.78 -15.54
N ILE A 287 16.92 -10.25 -14.29
CA ILE A 287 15.67 -10.81 -13.75
C ILE A 287 14.49 -9.81 -13.82
N PHE A 288 14.72 -8.53 -13.54
CA PHE A 288 13.67 -7.51 -13.55
C PHE A 288 13.19 -7.14 -14.96
N VAL A 289 14.06 -7.29 -15.97
CA VAL A 289 13.67 -7.15 -17.38
C VAL A 289 12.71 -8.29 -17.75
N HIS A 290 13.06 -9.52 -17.42
CA HIS A 290 12.20 -10.69 -17.67
C HIS A 290 10.88 -10.63 -16.91
N ALA A 291 10.90 -10.17 -15.66
CA ALA A 291 9.69 -10.02 -14.85
C ALA A 291 8.77 -8.92 -15.42
N ARG A 292 9.32 -7.75 -15.81
CA ARG A 292 8.58 -6.70 -16.49
C ARG A 292 7.92 -7.21 -17.77
N ASP A 293 8.63 -8.01 -18.56
CA ASP A 293 8.16 -8.56 -19.83
C ASP A 293 7.21 -9.75 -19.66
N GLY A 294 6.88 -10.13 -18.41
CA GLY A 294 5.85 -11.11 -18.09
C GLY A 294 6.32 -12.56 -18.01
N LEU A 295 7.63 -12.81 -17.92
CA LEU A 295 8.15 -14.16 -17.71
C LEU A 295 7.88 -14.62 -16.26
N TYR A 296 7.91 -13.69 -15.30
CA TYR A 296 7.63 -13.92 -13.88
C TYR A 296 6.53 -12.99 -13.39
N ASP A 297 5.75 -13.47 -12.42
CA ASP A 297 4.67 -12.73 -11.79
C ASP A 297 5.14 -12.07 -10.48
N ALA A 298 6.19 -12.66 -9.86
CA ALA A 298 6.81 -12.11 -8.66
C ALA A 298 8.33 -12.27 -8.64
N VAL A 299 9.00 -11.36 -7.92
CA VAL A 299 10.44 -11.41 -7.67
C VAL A 299 10.69 -11.34 -6.15
N VAL A 300 11.52 -12.24 -5.64
CA VAL A 300 12.02 -12.24 -4.26
C VAL A 300 13.41 -11.62 -4.26
N ALA A 301 13.52 -10.38 -3.78
CA ALA A 301 14.77 -9.65 -3.65
C ALA A 301 15.42 -9.93 -2.29
N MET A 302 16.72 -10.10 -2.25
CA MET A 302 17.45 -10.46 -1.02
C MET A 302 17.56 -9.27 -0.07
N TYR A 303 17.61 -8.03 -0.59
CA TYR A 303 17.68 -6.80 0.21
C TYR A 303 16.91 -5.64 -0.44
N HIS A 304 16.69 -4.60 0.36
CA HIS A 304 15.83 -3.46 0.02
C HIS A 304 16.13 -2.84 -1.34
N ASP A 305 17.35 -2.36 -1.59
CA ASP A 305 17.66 -1.59 -2.80
C ASP A 305 17.64 -2.46 -4.06
N GLN A 306 17.93 -3.76 -3.93
CA GLN A 306 17.86 -4.71 -5.03
C GLN A 306 16.49 -4.74 -5.71
N GLY A 307 15.42 -4.73 -4.90
CA GLY A 307 14.05 -4.74 -5.43
C GLY A 307 13.48 -3.34 -5.63
N HIS A 308 13.74 -2.41 -4.71
CA HIS A 308 13.17 -1.07 -4.74
C HIS A 308 13.63 -0.25 -5.94
N ILE A 309 14.93 -0.24 -6.22
CA ILE A 309 15.48 0.54 -7.35
C ILE A 309 14.88 0.04 -8.66
N ALA A 310 14.90 -1.29 -8.87
CA ALA A 310 14.40 -1.89 -10.10
C ALA A 310 12.91 -1.59 -10.32
N LEU A 311 12.06 -1.85 -9.31
CA LEU A 311 10.62 -1.65 -9.46
C LEU A 311 10.25 -0.16 -9.62
N LYS A 312 10.93 0.73 -8.90
CA LYS A 312 10.69 2.17 -9.03
C LYS A 312 11.13 2.73 -10.38
N LEU A 313 12.19 2.21 -10.96
CA LEU A 313 12.59 2.56 -12.34
C LEU A 313 11.56 2.10 -13.37
N ILE A 314 10.88 0.97 -13.14
CA ILE A 314 9.80 0.49 -14.00
C ILE A 314 8.55 1.36 -13.87
N GLY A 315 8.14 1.73 -12.63
CA GLY A 315 6.87 2.43 -12.45
C GLY A 315 6.69 3.17 -11.14
N MET A 316 7.61 4.09 -10.77
CA MET A 316 7.61 4.80 -9.49
C MET A 316 6.26 5.43 -9.11
N HIS A 317 5.58 6.05 -10.09
CA HIS A 317 4.35 6.81 -9.82
C HIS A 317 3.09 5.95 -9.67
N ARG A 318 3.20 4.65 -9.93
CA ARG A 318 2.10 3.68 -9.82
C ARG A 318 2.39 2.57 -8.82
N ALA A 319 3.60 2.55 -8.28
CA ALA A 319 3.98 1.55 -7.30
C ALA A 319 3.09 1.63 -6.05
N VAL A 320 2.67 0.47 -5.58
CA VAL A 320 1.89 0.27 -4.36
C VAL A 320 2.75 -0.45 -3.34
N ASN A 321 2.80 0.08 -2.12
CA ASN A 321 3.42 -0.61 -1.00
C ASN A 321 2.35 -1.44 -0.28
N ILE A 322 2.61 -2.73 -0.09
CA ILE A 322 1.69 -3.69 0.54
C ILE A 322 2.40 -4.34 1.72
N THR A 323 1.70 -4.46 2.84
CA THR A 323 2.18 -5.22 3.99
C THR A 323 1.56 -6.61 3.94
N LEU A 324 2.38 -7.62 3.70
CA LEU A 324 2.00 -9.04 3.72
C LEU A 324 2.10 -9.60 5.14
N GLY A 325 1.34 -10.67 5.43
CA GLY A 325 1.35 -11.35 6.74
C GLY A 325 0.38 -10.75 7.76
N LEU A 326 -0.23 -9.60 7.50
CA LEU A 326 -1.28 -9.05 8.37
C LEU A 326 -2.62 -9.77 8.16
N PRO A 327 -3.45 -9.94 9.21
CA PRO A 327 -4.82 -10.47 9.07
C PRO A 327 -5.77 -9.50 8.38
N ILE A 328 -5.35 -8.27 8.15
CA ILE A 328 -6.09 -7.20 7.48
C ILE A 328 -5.44 -6.83 6.15
N ILE A 329 -6.23 -6.32 5.21
CA ILE A 329 -5.71 -5.79 3.96
C ILE A 329 -5.15 -4.38 4.22
N ARG A 330 -3.87 -4.18 3.92
CA ARG A 330 -3.23 -2.87 3.96
C ARG A 330 -2.44 -2.61 2.69
N THR A 331 -2.81 -1.56 1.99
CA THR A 331 -2.07 -1.00 0.86
C THR A 331 -1.70 0.46 1.12
N SER A 332 -0.71 0.98 0.43
CA SER A 332 -0.21 2.34 0.63
C SER A 332 0.41 2.87 -0.66
N VAL A 333 0.48 4.18 -0.77
CA VAL A 333 1.35 4.80 -1.77
C VAL A 333 2.82 4.44 -1.52
N ALA A 334 3.62 4.41 -2.58
CA ALA A 334 5.05 4.06 -2.51
C ALA A 334 5.98 5.28 -2.40
N HIS A 335 5.44 6.44 -2.03
CA HIS A 335 6.19 7.69 -1.81
C HIS A 335 5.96 8.24 -0.40
N GLY A 336 6.81 9.18 0.03
CA GLY A 336 6.69 9.87 1.32
C GLY A 336 5.73 11.05 1.28
N THR A 337 5.77 11.88 2.32
CA THR A 337 4.94 13.08 2.52
C THR A 337 5.16 14.18 1.49
N ALA A 338 6.27 14.15 0.74
CA ALA A 338 6.62 15.11 -0.31
C ALA A 338 6.37 16.57 0.12
N PHE A 339 6.97 16.95 1.25
CA PHE A 339 6.79 18.26 1.86
C PHE A 339 7.13 19.43 0.93
N ASP A 340 8.06 19.23 0.01
CA ASP A 340 8.43 20.17 -1.03
C ASP A 340 7.31 20.46 -2.04
N LEU A 341 6.35 19.54 -2.19
CA LEU A 341 5.20 19.64 -3.10
C LEU A 341 3.88 19.93 -2.37
N ALA A 342 3.86 19.74 -1.05
CA ALA A 342 2.64 19.77 -0.25
C ALA A 342 1.93 21.14 -0.30
N TRP A 343 0.61 21.10 -0.36
CA TRP A 343 -0.30 22.26 -0.32
C TRP A 343 -0.09 23.28 -1.43
N ARG A 344 0.38 22.81 -2.59
CA ARG A 344 0.50 23.63 -3.80
C ARG A 344 -0.60 23.33 -4.84
N GLY A 345 -1.49 22.40 -4.55
CA GLY A 345 -2.58 22.02 -5.42
C GLY A 345 -2.13 21.40 -6.75
N PRO A 346 -2.94 21.49 -7.81
CA PRO A 346 -2.64 20.87 -9.10
C PRO A 346 -1.32 21.33 -9.74
N ALA A 347 -0.84 22.53 -9.41
CA ALA A 347 0.42 23.08 -9.94
C ALA A 347 1.67 22.41 -9.34
N SER A 348 1.53 21.65 -8.24
CA SER A 348 2.65 20.98 -7.57
C SER A 348 3.29 19.86 -8.39
N GLY A 349 2.57 19.30 -9.35
CA GLY A 349 2.98 18.08 -10.05
C GLY A 349 2.76 16.79 -9.23
N VAL A 350 2.13 16.86 -8.05
CA VAL A 350 1.73 15.70 -7.24
C VAL A 350 0.81 14.80 -8.07
N ARG A 351 1.11 13.51 -8.08
CA ARG A 351 0.34 12.50 -8.80
C ARG A 351 -0.49 11.66 -7.84
N ILE A 352 -1.76 11.46 -8.19
CA ILE A 352 -2.68 10.61 -7.42
C ILE A 352 -2.62 9.13 -7.85
N SER A 353 -1.88 8.82 -8.91
CA SER A 353 -1.89 7.48 -9.52
C SER A 353 -1.50 6.37 -8.56
N SER A 354 -0.50 6.58 -7.68
CA SER A 354 -0.14 5.59 -6.65
C SER A 354 -1.28 5.35 -5.64
N MET A 355 -2.04 6.40 -5.28
CA MET A 355 -3.20 6.27 -4.38
C MET A 355 -4.35 5.51 -5.06
N LEU A 356 -4.65 5.81 -6.32
CA LEU A 356 -5.66 5.08 -7.10
C LEU A 356 -5.29 3.61 -7.28
N GLU A 357 -4.01 3.31 -7.57
CA GLU A 357 -3.53 1.93 -7.64
C GLU A 357 -3.61 1.21 -6.29
N ALA A 358 -3.29 1.90 -5.18
CA ALA A 358 -3.42 1.33 -3.84
C ALA A 358 -4.87 0.99 -3.50
N ILE A 359 -5.83 1.87 -3.85
CA ILE A 359 -7.28 1.63 -3.70
C ILE A 359 -7.72 0.45 -4.57
N ARG A 360 -7.30 0.40 -5.84
CA ARG A 360 -7.63 -0.68 -6.76
C ARG A 360 -7.12 -2.03 -6.26
N CYS A 361 -5.88 -2.07 -5.78
CA CYS A 361 -5.27 -3.27 -5.21
C CYS A 361 -6.02 -3.73 -3.95
N ALA A 362 -6.32 -2.83 -3.00
CA ALA A 362 -7.09 -3.15 -1.80
C ALA A 362 -8.49 -3.69 -2.14
N THR A 363 -9.15 -3.07 -3.13
CA THR A 363 -10.47 -3.51 -3.62
C THR A 363 -10.42 -4.93 -4.18
N LYS A 364 -9.41 -5.23 -5.01
CA LYS A 364 -9.25 -6.57 -5.59
C LYS A 364 -9.02 -7.62 -4.51
N LEU A 365 -8.14 -7.34 -3.55
CA LEU A 365 -7.87 -8.22 -2.41
C LEU A 365 -9.11 -8.42 -1.52
N ALA A 366 -9.97 -7.41 -1.36
CA ALA A 366 -11.19 -7.50 -0.58
C ALA A 366 -12.25 -8.41 -1.21
N ARG A 367 -12.26 -8.52 -2.53
CA ARG A 367 -13.20 -9.38 -3.30
C ARG A 367 -12.77 -10.84 -3.34
N THR A 368 -11.54 -11.15 -2.97
CA THR A 368 -10.96 -12.51 -3.00
C THR A 368 -10.76 -13.10 -1.61
N LYS A 369 -11.48 -12.60 -0.62
CA LYS A 369 -11.48 -13.14 0.76
C LYS A 369 -12.17 -14.50 0.82
#